data_7d3a84a35d4fb473f246d29f768f1d4a
#
_entry.id   7d3a84a35d4fb473f246d29f768f1d4a
#
_cell.length_a   1.000
_cell.length_b   1.000
_cell.length_c   1.000
_cell.angle_alpha   90.00
_cell.angle_beta   90.00
_cell.angle_gamma   90.00
#
_symmetry.space_group_name_H-M   'P 1'
#
loop_
_entity.id
_entity.type
_entity.pdbx_description
1 polymer ?
#
loop_
_entity_poly.entity_id
_entity_poly.type
_entity_poly.pdbx_seq_one_letter_code
_entity_poly.pdbx_strand_id
1 'polypeptide(L)'
;TLRYGISEPLSQVTKPKMLVHSGPYWNMESEAMKYIEMKSLVGGATAAQGGPSNPDDSYATVLSRNIEDYNFGRDEIHTKVTELTSDYVGNHIKTGNASGKLDAWFIHIAEGVDERSRGEFDILVQNNLLVGELVLIHGVALGTQEFQQMAEVGATLVWSPLSNLLLYGQTADVAAAKAAGVHITLAPDWAP
;
A
#
# COMPACT_ATOMS: atom_id res chain seq x y z
N THR A 1 -8.48 -11.09 7.70
CA THR A 1 -9.68 -10.81 8.52
C THR A 1 -9.38 -9.88 9.70
N LEU A 2 -8.14 -9.53 9.96
CA LEU A 2 -7.78 -8.48 10.94
C LEU A 2 -8.05 -7.06 10.41
N ARG A 3 -8.38 -6.91 9.15
CA ARG A 3 -8.69 -5.62 8.51
C ARG A 3 -9.86 -4.86 9.13
N TYR A 4 -10.78 -5.52 9.85
CA TYR A 4 -12.06 -4.92 10.25
C TYR A 4 -12.48 -5.15 11.70
N GLY A 5 -11.63 -5.75 12.49
CA GLY A 5 -11.88 -5.96 13.90
C GLY A 5 -10.67 -5.59 14.73
N ILE A 6 -10.44 -4.29 14.88
CA ILE A 6 -9.45 -3.82 15.86
C ILE A 6 -9.97 -4.27 17.23
N SER A 7 -9.41 -5.35 17.73
CA SER A 7 -9.71 -5.82 19.09
C SER A 7 -9.20 -4.79 20.12
N GLU A 8 -9.82 -4.73 21.28
CA GLU A 8 -9.48 -3.78 22.34
C GLU A 8 -7.98 -3.62 22.65
N PRO A 9 -7.14 -4.66 22.67
CA PRO A 9 -5.70 -4.43 22.89
C PRO A 9 -5.04 -3.56 21.84
N LEU A 10 -5.43 -3.68 20.56
CA LEU A 10 -4.87 -2.87 19.48
C LEU A 10 -5.35 -1.42 19.53
N SER A 11 -6.63 -1.20 19.91
CA SER A 11 -7.17 0.15 20.04
C SER A 11 -6.44 0.95 21.13
N GLN A 12 -6.00 0.29 22.20
CA GLN A 12 -5.23 0.91 23.25
C GLN A 12 -3.81 1.32 22.84
N VAL A 13 -3.20 0.59 21.91
CA VAL A 13 -1.87 0.92 21.35
C VAL A 13 -1.97 2.09 20.37
N THR A 14 -3.04 2.15 19.58
CA THR A 14 -3.23 3.21 18.57
C THR A 14 -3.80 4.50 19.15
N LYS A 15 -4.58 4.41 20.22
CA LYS A 15 -5.25 5.56 20.85
C LYS A 15 -4.33 6.71 21.25
N PRO A 16 -3.13 6.50 21.85
CA PRO A 16 -2.21 7.58 22.15
C PRO A 16 -1.77 8.37 20.91
N LYS A 17 -1.53 7.69 19.78
CA LYS A 17 -1.16 8.36 18.52
C LYS A 17 -2.29 9.25 18.01
N MET A 18 -3.52 8.76 18.05
CA MET A 18 -4.70 9.54 17.67
C MET A 18 -4.95 10.75 18.60
N LEU A 19 -4.67 10.61 19.89
CA LEU A 19 -4.83 11.71 20.83
C LEU A 19 -3.83 12.84 20.60
N VAL A 20 -2.62 12.53 20.14
CA VAL A 20 -1.61 13.54 19.75
C VAL A 20 -1.98 14.20 18.44
N HIS A 21 -2.47 13.40 17.48
CA HIS A 21 -2.80 13.87 16.12
C HIS A 21 -4.04 14.78 16.13
N SER A 22 -5.12 14.36 16.75
CA SER A 22 -6.42 15.07 16.72
C SER A 22 -7.21 14.97 18.02
N GLY A 23 -6.52 14.97 19.14
CA GLY A 23 -7.14 14.85 20.46
C GLY A 23 -7.75 16.16 20.97
N PRO A 24 -8.57 16.10 22.04
CA PRO A 24 -9.24 17.26 22.59
C PRO A 24 -8.28 18.25 23.27
N TYR A 25 -7.04 17.84 23.54
CA TYR A 25 -6.04 18.66 24.23
C TYR A 25 -4.91 19.14 23.33
N TRP A 26 -4.63 18.40 22.24
CA TRP A 26 -3.51 18.67 21.35
C TRP A 26 -3.95 18.48 19.90
N ASN A 27 -3.74 19.49 19.12
CA ASN A 27 -3.90 19.45 17.69
C ASN A 27 -2.51 19.65 17.06
N MET A 28 -1.75 18.57 16.99
CA MET A 28 -0.37 18.55 16.48
C MET A 28 -0.28 17.74 15.17
N GLU A 29 -1.26 17.89 14.32
CA GLU A 29 -1.35 17.14 13.07
C GLU A 29 -0.15 17.42 12.17
N SER A 30 0.18 18.68 12.00
CA SER A 30 1.34 19.11 11.21
C SER A 30 2.67 18.58 11.76
N GLU A 31 2.87 18.65 13.05
CA GLU A 31 4.08 18.18 13.72
C GLU A 31 4.19 16.66 13.66
N ALA A 32 3.07 15.97 13.83
CA ALA A 32 3.01 14.50 13.71
C ALA A 32 3.36 14.05 12.30
N MET A 33 2.84 14.71 11.27
CA MET A 33 3.17 14.42 9.87
C MET A 33 4.65 14.67 9.59
N LYS A 34 5.19 15.81 9.97
CA LYS A 34 6.63 16.12 9.81
C LYS A 34 7.53 15.12 10.53
N TYR A 35 7.11 14.67 11.72
CA TYR A 35 7.84 13.64 12.46
C TYR A 35 7.84 12.30 11.71
N ILE A 36 6.69 11.88 11.17
CA ILE A 36 6.57 10.65 10.40
C ILE A 36 7.41 10.72 9.13
N GLU A 37 7.34 11.82 8.39
CA GLU A 37 8.16 12.03 7.19
C GLU A 37 9.66 12.02 7.50
N MET A 38 10.07 12.72 8.56
CA MET A 38 11.47 12.73 9.00
C MET A 38 11.93 11.32 9.39
N LYS A 39 11.11 10.58 10.14
CA LYS A 39 11.40 9.19 10.52
C LYS A 39 11.57 8.31 9.29
N SER A 40 10.71 8.47 8.29
CA SER A 40 10.77 7.74 7.02
C SER A 40 12.05 8.06 6.25
N LEU A 41 12.41 9.32 6.12
CA LEU A 41 13.64 9.75 5.44
C LEU A 41 14.91 9.24 6.13
N VAL A 42 14.97 9.33 7.46
CA VAL A 42 16.08 8.78 8.25
C VAL A 42 16.17 7.26 8.12
N GLY A 43 15.02 6.59 7.98
CA GLY A 43 14.92 5.16 7.68
C GLY A 43 15.30 4.77 6.26
N GLY A 44 15.58 5.74 5.38
CA GLY A 44 15.98 5.50 3.99
C GLY A 44 14.83 5.42 2.99
N ALA A 45 13.61 5.78 3.38
CA ALA A 45 12.49 5.84 2.46
C ALA A 45 12.68 6.99 1.46
N THR A 46 12.37 6.73 0.19
CA THR A 46 12.47 7.72 -0.90
C THR A 46 11.14 8.35 -1.26
N ALA A 47 10.04 7.71 -0.86
CA ALA A 47 8.67 8.19 -1.05
C ALA A 47 7.78 7.60 0.05
N ALA A 48 6.65 8.24 0.32
CA ALA A 48 5.63 7.78 1.25
C ALA A 48 4.29 7.66 0.55
N GLN A 49 3.50 6.66 0.95
CA GLN A 49 2.08 6.54 0.63
C GLN A 49 1.28 6.96 1.87
N GLY A 50 0.15 7.59 1.66
CA GLY A 50 -0.71 8.11 2.73
C GLY A 50 -0.46 9.59 2.95
N GLY A 51 -1.24 10.40 2.30
CA GLY A 51 -1.29 11.84 2.50
C GLY A 51 -2.36 12.23 3.52
N PRO A 52 -2.40 13.49 3.93
CA PRO A 52 -3.50 14.03 4.70
C PRO A 52 -4.81 13.90 3.94
N SER A 53 -5.89 13.78 4.69
CA SER A 53 -7.23 13.65 4.10
C SER A 53 -7.70 14.95 3.43
N ASN A 54 -7.00 16.06 3.67
CA ASN A 54 -7.33 17.37 3.16
C ASN A 54 -6.14 17.93 2.35
N PRO A 55 -6.28 18.12 1.02
CA PRO A 55 -5.21 18.62 0.18
C PRO A 55 -4.79 20.07 0.47
N ASP A 56 -5.58 20.82 1.23
CA ASP A 56 -5.24 22.19 1.67
C ASP A 56 -4.27 22.21 2.86
N ASP A 57 -3.97 21.05 3.42
CA ASP A 57 -3.02 20.91 4.52
C ASP A 57 -1.58 20.97 3.98
N SER A 58 -1.06 22.18 3.86
CA SER A 58 0.26 22.49 3.28
C SER A 58 1.46 21.87 3.99
N TYR A 59 1.25 21.17 5.09
CA TYR A 59 2.30 20.50 5.85
C TYR A 59 2.68 19.12 5.31
N ALA A 60 1.86 18.55 4.44
CA ALA A 60 2.01 17.17 4.00
C ALA A 60 3.11 16.93 2.98
N THR A 61 3.62 17.98 2.36
CA THR A 61 4.52 17.86 1.21
C THR A 61 5.90 18.42 1.45
N VAL A 62 6.27 18.65 2.71
CA VAL A 62 7.44 19.50 3.01
C VAL A 62 8.75 18.73 3.08
N LEU A 63 8.78 17.47 3.48
CA LEU A 63 10.01 16.73 3.77
C LEU A 63 10.22 15.51 2.88
N SER A 64 9.18 14.74 2.61
CA SER A 64 9.28 13.55 1.75
C SER A 64 8.35 13.62 0.55
N ARG A 65 8.67 12.85 -0.49
CA ARG A 65 7.77 12.68 -1.61
C ARG A 65 6.53 11.92 -1.14
N ASN A 66 5.38 12.48 -1.40
CA ASN A 66 4.11 11.79 -1.22
C ASN A 66 3.57 11.38 -2.58
N ILE A 67 3.26 10.10 -2.77
CA ILE A 67 2.88 9.59 -4.08
C ILE A 67 1.47 10.04 -4.51
N GLU A 68 0.64 10.51 -3.58
CA GLU A 68 -0.66 11.08 -3.88
C GLU A 68 -0.60 12.56 -4.28
N ASP A 69 0.31 13.32 -3.68
CA ASP A 69 0.34 14.78 -3.82
C ASP A 69 1.58 15.29 -4.57
N TYR A 70 2.69 14.55 -4.50
CA TYR A 70 3.96 14.94 -5.10
C TYR A 70 4.53 13.81 -5.96
N ASN A 71 3.94 13.62 -7.11
CA ASN A 71 4.08 12.44 -7.97
C ASN A 71 4.88 12.68 -9.27
N PHE A 72 5.62 13.77 -9.36
CA PHE A 72 6.45 14.10 -10.53
C PHE A 72 5.67 14.28 -11.85
N GLY A 73 4.49 14.87 -11.77
CA GLY A 73 3.62 15.07 -12.93
C GLY A 73 2.91 13.81 -13.40
N ARG A 74 2.78 12.82 -12.51
CA ARG A 74 1.95 11.64 -12.73
C ARG A 74 0.63 11.84 -11.99
N ASP A 75 -0.42 12.10 -12.74
CA ASP A 75 -1.69 12.59 -12.18
C ASP A 75 -2.72 11.47 -11.92
N GLU A 76 -2.50 10.29 -12.51
CA GLU A 76 -3.41 9.16 -12.41
C GLU A 76 -2.82 8.03 -11.54
N ILE A 77 -2.51 8.38 -10.29
CA ILE A 77 -2.09 7.43 -9.25
C ILE A 77 -3.24 7.19 -8.27
N HIS A 78 -3.60 5.92 -8.08
CA HIS A 78 -4.71 5.52 -7.22
C HIS A 78 -4.23 4.66 -6.06
N THR A 79 -4.43 5.12 -4.82
CA THR A 79 -3.96 4.45 -3.59
C THR A 79 -5.10 4.01 -2.66
N LYS A 80 -6.31 4.47 -2.91
CA LYS A 80 -7.48 4.25 -2.05
C LYS A 80 -8.37 3.09 -2.49
N VAL A 81 -7.80 2.14 -3.24
CA VAL A 81 -8.54 0.96 -3.68
C VAL A 81 -8.59 -0.05 -2.54
N THR A 82 -9.78 -0.31 -2.04
CA THR A 82 -10.02 -1.27 -0.94
C THR A 82 -10.84 -2.48 -1.37
N GLU A 83 -11.48 -2.42 -2.53
CA GLU A 83 -12.34 -3.46 -3.04
C GLU A 83 -12.23 -3.57 -4.58
N LEU A 84 -11.85 -4.77 -5.06
CA LEU A 84 -11.54 -5.03 -6.46
C LEU A 84 -12.75 -4.97 -7.40
N THR A 85 -13.95 -5.12 -6.86
CA THR A 85 -15.20 -5.14 -7.64
C THR A 85 -16.01 -3.85 -7.52
N SER A 86 -15.44 -2.82 -6.91
CA SER A 86 -16.12 -1.53 -6.70
C SER A 86 -16.29 -0.75 -8.01
N ASP A 87 -17.28 0.13 -8.03
CA ASP A 87 -17.47 1.09 -9.13
C ASP A 87 -16.25 1.99 -9.33
N TYR A 88 -15.53 2.29 -8.23
CA TYR A 88 -14.29 3.06 -8.31
C TYR A 88 -13.26 2.38 -9.21
N VAL A 89 -13.05 1.07 -9.04
CA VAL A 89 -12.13 0.29 -9.87
C VAL A 89 -12.56 0.31 -11.34
N GLY A 90 -13.86 0.16 -11.61
CA GLY A 90 -14.40 0.25 -12.97
C GLY A 90 -14.16 1.61 -13.61
N ASN A 91 -14.46 2.68 -12.89
CA ASN A 91 -14.44 4.05 -13.41
C ASN A 91 -13.02 4.65 -13.51
N HIS A 92 -12.10 4.26 -12.64
CA HIS A 92 -10.76 4.83 -12.60
C HIS A 92 -9.69 3.86 -13.09
N ILE A 93 -9.62 2.65 -12.52
CA ILE A 93 -8.52 1.73 -12.84
C ILE A 93 -8.72 1.12 -14.24
N LYS A 94 -9.86 0.48 -14.51
CA LYS A 94 -10.11 -0.15 -15.82
C LYS A 94 -10.15 0.88 -16.95
N THR A 95 -10.83 2.00 -16.74
CA THR A 95 -10.93 3.07 -17.72
C THR A 95 -9.59 3.77 -17.94
N GLY A 96 -8.85 4.03 -16.86
CA GLY A 96 -7.50 4.61 -16.92
C GLY A 96 -6.53 3.71 -17.68
N ASN A 97 -6.52 2.42 -17.37
CA ASN A 97 -5.71 1.44 -18.08
C ASN A 97 -6.07 1.36 -19.56
N ALA A 98 -7.35 1.24 -19.89
CA ALA A 98 -7.82 1.14 -21.29
C ALA A 98 -7.48 2.39 -22.11
N SER A 99 -7.42 3.56 -21.51
CA SER A 99 -7.06 4.82 -22.16
C SER A 99 -5.56 5.13 -22.14
N GLY A 100 -4.74 4.32 -21.47
CA GLY A 100 -3.31 4.55 -21.29
C GLY A 100 -2.97 5.76 -20.41
N LYS A 101 -3.91 6.17 -19.55
CA LYS A 101 -3.73 7.29 -18.62
C LYS A 101 -3.34 6.86 -17.21
N LEU A 102 -3.61 5.60 -16.84
CA LEU A 102 -3.26 5.09 -15.53
C LEU A 102 -1.74 5.06 -15.36
N ASP A 103 -1.23 5.77 -14.37
CA ASP A 103 0.20 5.77 -14.07
C ASP A 103 0.58 4.66 -13.08
N ALA A 104 -0.21 4.50 -12.04
CA ALA A 104 -0.06 3.41 -11.06
C ALA A 104 -1.32 3.25 -10.21
N TRP A 105 -1.53 2.04 -9.68
CA TRP A 105 -2.53 1.83 -8.65
C TRP A 105 -2.03 0.86 -7.58
N PHE A 106 -2.26 1.22 -6.35
CA PHE A 106 -1.76 0.52 -5.17
C PHE A 106 -2.88 -0.21 -4.48
N ILE A 107 -2.65 -1.48 -4.15
CA ILE A 107 -3.62 -2.28 -3.41
C ILE A 107 -2.94 -3.32 -2.54
N HIS A 108 -3.51 -3.54 -1.35
CA HIS A 108 -3.11 -4.62 -0.45
C HIS A 108 -3.76 -5.92 -0.92
N ILE A 109 -2.97 -6.89 -1.33
CA ILE A 109 -3.41 -8.18 -1.85
C ILE A 109 -2.61 -9.30 -1.21
N ALA A 110 -3.29 -10.41 -0.92
CA ALA A 110 -2.69 -11.62 -0.38
C ALA A 110 -1.85 -11.36 0.89
N GLU A 111 -2.33 -10.47 1.75
CA GLU A 111 -1.63 -10.07 2.96
C GLU A 111 -1.61 -11.16 4.04
N GLY A 112 -2.60 -12.08 4.05
CA GLY A 112 -2.65 -13.22 4.95
C GLY A 112 -1.82 -14.42 4.47
N VAL A 113 -2.00 -15.56 5.15
CA VAL A 113 -1.23 -16.80 4.91
C VAL A 113 -2.10 -17.98 4.48
N ASP A 114 -3.36 -17.73 4.22
CA ASP A 114 -4.37 -18.74 3.90
C ASP A 114 -4.83 -18.66 2.43
N GLU A 115 -5.55 -19.69 2.01
CA GLU A 115 -6.10 -19.80 0.64
C GLU A 115 -7.08 -18.65 0.31
N ARG A 116 -7.74 -18.07 1.30
CA ARG A 116 -8.61 -16.93 1.10
C ARG A 116 -7.81 -15.69 0.71
N SER A 117 -6.71 -15.46 1.40
CA SER A 117 -5.80 -14.36 1.07
C SER A 117 -5.19 -14.55 -0.31
N ARG A 118 -4.80 -15.78 -0.65
CA ARG A 118 -4.31 -16.10 -2.00
C ARG A 118 -5.36 -15.89 -3.07
N GLY A 119 -6.62 -16.26 -2.81
CA GLY A 119 -7.75 -16.08 -3.72
C GLY A 119 -8.03 -14.62 -4.09
N GLU A 120 -7.52 -13.65 -3.36
CA GLU A 120 -7.59 -12.23 -3.75
C GLU A 120 -6.86 -11.97 -5.07
N PHE A 121 -5.78 -12.70 -5.33
CA PHE A 121 -5.06 -12.60 -6.60
C PHE A 121 -5.88 -13.17 -7.77
N ASP A 122 -6.62 -14.24 -7.54
CA ASP A 122 -7.52 -14.80 -8.56
C ASP A 122 -8.60 -13.80 -8.96
N ILE A 123 -9.11 -13.02 -7.97
CA ILE A 123 -10.08 -11.95 -8.25
C ILE A 123 -9.46 -10.85 -9.12
N LEU A 124 -8.20 -10.49 -8.91
CA LEU A 124 -7.46 -9.57 -9.77
C LEU A 124 -7.46 -10.05 -11.22
N VAL A 125 -7.04 -11.30 -11.43
CA VAL A 125 -6.94 -11.91 -12.75
C VAL A 125 -8.30 -11.99 -13.43
N GLN A 126 -9.32 -12.50 -12.73
CA GLN A 126 -10.68 -12.66 -13.26
C GLN A 126 -11.33 -11.32 -13.66
N ASN A 127 -10.95 -10.23 -13.03
CA ASN A 127 -11.46 -8.91 -13.33
C ASN A 127 -10.61 -8.12 -14.32
N ASN A 128 -9.57 -8.71 -14.92
CA ASN A 128 -8.62 -8.05 -15.82
C ASN A 128 -7.94 -6.82 -15.15
N LEU A 129 -7.54 -6.98 -13.90
CA LEU A 129 -6.88 -5.94 -13.10
C LEU A 129 -5.39 -6.21 -12.91
N LEU A 130 -4.91 -7.36 -13.35
CA LEU A 130 -3.48 -7.66 -13.37
C LEU A 130 -2.85 -6.98 -14.60
N VAL A 131 -2.33 -5.79 -14.38
CA VAL A 131 -1.77 -4.89 -15.40
C VAL A 131 -0.41 -4.36 -14.95
N GLY A 132 0.37 -3.76 -15.85
CA GLY A 132 1.71 -3.27 -15.56
C GLY A 132 1.77 -2.16 -14.52
N GLU A 133 0.72 -1.36 -14.43
CA GLU A 133 0.57 -0.24 -13.49
C GLU A 133 0.18 -0.70 -12.07
N LEU A 134 -0.04 -2.00 -11.86
CA LEU A 134 -0.34 -2.55 -10.54
C LEU A 134 0.88 -2.51 -9.63
N VAL A 135 0.70 -1.92 -8.46
CA VAL A 135 1.64 -1.95 -7.34
C VAL A 135 1.00 -2.74 -6.20
N LEU A 136 1.31 -4.02 -6.14
CA LEU A 136 0.75 -4.97 -5.17
C LEU A 136 1.52 -4.88 -3.86
N ILE A 137 0.82 -4.62 -2.76
CA ILE A 137 1.41 -4.51 -1.42
C ILE A 137 1.22 -5.84 -0.69
N HIS A 138 2.27 -6.29 0.01
CA HIS A 138 2.42 -7.52 0.80
C HIS A 138 2.66 -8.79 -0.01
N GLY A 139 1.65 -9.38 -0.64
CA GLY A 139 1.80 -10.62 -1.42
C GLY A 139 2.26 -11.83 -0.62
N VAL A 140 1.95 -11.92 0.68
CA VAL A 140 2.47 -12.96 1.59
C VAL A 140 2.01 -14.37 1.19
N ALA A 141 0.77 -14.51 0.73
CA ALA A 141 0.20 -15.79 0.32
C ALA A 141 0.54 -16.19 -1.11
N LEU A 142 1.25 -15.35 -1.88
CA LEU A 142 1.56 -15.62 -3.27
C LEU A 142 2.73 -16.60 -3.42
N GLY A 143 2.68 -17.39 -4.50
CA GLY A 143 3.72 -18.32 -4.87
C GLY A 143 4.30 -18.04 -6.26
N THR A 144 5.10 -18.98 -6.73
CA THR A 144 5.83 -18.85 -8.00
C THR A 144 4.94 -18.54 -9.20
N GLN A 145 3.74 -19.11 -9.26
CA GLN A 145 2.84 -18.91 -10.41
C GLN A 145 2.29 -17.50 -10.48
N GLU A 146 1.86 -16.96 -9.35
CA GLU A 146 1.35 -15.59 -9.26
C GLU A 146 2.46 -14.58 -9.56
N PHE A 147 3.68 -14.81 -9.06
CA PHE A 147 4.83 -13.96 -9.36
C PHE A 147 5.23 -14.02 -10.84
N GLN A 148 5.12 -15.17 -11.51
CA GLN A 148 5.32 -15.26 -12.95
C GLN A 148 4.31 -14.40 -13.71
N GLN A 149 3.03 -14.49 -13.36
CA GLN A 149 1.98 -13.66 -13.98
C GLN A 149 2.20 -12.15 -13.72
N MET A 150 2.64 -11.78 -12.51
CA MET A 150 3.02 -10.39 -12.21
C MET A 150 4.17 -9.91 -13.10
N ALA A 151 5.19 -10.73 -13.26
CA ALA A 151 6.36 -10.39 -14.09
C ALA A 151 5.98 -10.26 -15.58
N GLU A 152 5.11 -11.13 -16.09
CA GLU A 152 4.62 -11.10 -17.49
C GLU A 152 3.96 -9.76 -17.84
N VAL A 153 3.23 -9.15 -16.91
CA VAL A 153 2.58 -7.85 -17.14
C VAL A 153 3.43 -6.66 -16.69
N GLY A 154 4.52 -6.89 -15.96
CA GLY A 154 5.37 -5.84 -15.42
C GLY A 154 4.87 -5.22 -14.10
N ALA A 155 3.99 -5.92 -13.37
CA ALA A 155 3.51 -5.46 -12.07
C ALA A 155 4.61 -5.42 -11.02
N THR A 156 4.46 -4.54 -10.01
CA THR A 156 5.42 -4.33 -8.93
C THR A 156 4.93 -4.95 -7.62
N LEU A 157 5.87 -5.53 -6.86
CA LEU A 157 5.64 -5.98 -5.48
C LEU A 157 6.22 -4.97 -4.49
N VAL A 158 5.42 -4.51 -3.54
CA VAL A 158 5.89 -3.79 -2.36
C VAL A 158 6.06 -4.78 -1.21
N TRP A 159 7.29 -5.08 -0.88
CA TRP A 159 7.63 -6.01 0.19
C TRP A 159 7.73 -5.31 1.54
N SER A 160 6.92 -5.72 2.51
CA SER A 160 6.87 -5.18 3.86
C SER A 160 7.25 -6.27 4.89
N PRO A 161 8.55 -6.65 4.98
CA PRO A 161 8.97 -7.83 5.74
C PRO A 161 8.65 -7.73 7.23
N LEU A 162 8.82 -6.56 7.83
CA LEU A 162 8.66 -6.41 9.28
C LEU A 162 7.20 -6.59 9.71
N SER A 163 6.27 -5.90 9.07
CA SER A 163 4.85 -6.02 9.37
C SER A 163 4.33 -7.41 9.08
N ASN A 164 4.76 -8.00 7.97
CA ASN A 164 4.35 -9.37 7.62
C ASN A 164 4.80 -10.39 8.66
N LEU A 165 6.04 -10.33 9.11
CA LEU A 165 6.56 -11.24 10.15
C LEU A 165 5.87 -11.03 11.50
N LEU A 166 5.59 -9.79 11.89
CA LEU A 166 4.90 -9.48 13.14
C LEU A 166 3.44 -9.91 13.15
N LEU A 167 2.74 -9.78 12.01
CA LEU A 167 1.31 -10.08 11.91
C LEU A 167 1.04 -11.56 11.59
N TYR A 168 1.86 -12.18 10.75
CA TYR A 168 1.58 -13.49 10.16
C TYR A 168 2.66 -14.54 10.42
N GLY A 169 3.80 -14.17 11.02
CA GLY A 169 4.92 -15.06 11.26
C GLY A 169 5.69 -15.47 10.00
N GLN A 170 5.31 -14.98 8.85
CA GLN A 170 5.97 -15.21 7.56
C GLN A 170 5.83 -13.98 6.65
N THR A 171 6.59 -13.95 5.56
CA THR A 171 6.59 -12.85 4.60
C THR A 171 6.51 -13.40 3.18
N ALA A 172 6.30 -12.52 2.19
CA ALA A 172 6.29 -12.90 0.77
C ALA A 172 7.56 -13.69 0.39
N ASP A 173 7.41 -14.66 -0.49
CA ASP A 173 8.55 -15.39 -1.09
C ASP A 173 9.28 -14.50 -2.10
N VAL A 174 10.10 -13.61 -1.57
CA VAL A 174 10.91 -12.67 -2.36
C VAL A 174 11.91 -13.38 -3.27
N ALA A 175 12.35 -14.57 -2.87
CA ALA A 175 13.26 -15.36 -3.71
C ALA A 175 12.54 -15.83 -4.98
N ALA A 176 11.32 -16.33 -4.86
CA ALA A 176 10.48 -16.70 -6.00
C ALA A 176 10.10 -15.49 -6.84
N ALA A 177 9.70 -14.38 -6.22
CA ALA A 177 9.36 -13.14 -6.93
C ALA A 177 10.55 -12.62 -7.76
N LYS A 178 11.74 -12.59 -7.15
CA LYS A 178 12.98 -12.19 -7.84
C LYS A 178 13.35 -13.15 -8.97
N ALA A 179 13.22 -14.45 -8.75
CA ALA A 179 13.50 -15.46 -9.79
C ALA A 179 12.52 -15.35 -10.97
N ALA A 180 11.28 -14.97 -10.73
CA ALA A 180 10.28 -14.67 -11.76
C ALA A 180 10.55 -13.36 -12.52
N GLY A 181 11.38 -12.46 -11.98
CA GLY A 181 11.67 -11.16 -12.59
C GLY A 181 10.72 -10.04 -12.16
N VAL A 182 9.96 -10.22 -11.09
CA VAL A 182 9.09 -9.16 -10.54
C VAL A 182 9.93 -7.98 -10.05
N HIS A 183 9.50 -6.78 -10.37
CA HIS A 183 10.06 -5.57 -9.78
C HIS A 183 9.67 -5.49 -8.31
N ILE A 184 10.66 -5.35 -7.41
CA ILE A 184 10.44 -5.37 -5.95
C ILE A 184 10.89 -4.06 -5.34
N THR A 185 10.02 -3.45 -4.55
CA THR A 185 10.32 -2.31 -3.70
C THR A 185 10.17 -2.67 -2.23
N LEU A 186 10.81 -1.92 -1.35
CA LEU A 186 10.76 -2.14 0.09
C LEU A 186 9.90 -1.07 0.77
N ALA A 187 9.04 -1.48 1.68
CA ALA A 187 8.32 -0.57 2.56
C ALA A 187 8.33 -1.08 4.01
N PRO A 188 8.46 -0.21 5.00
CA PRO A 188 8.31 -0.60 6.41
C PRO A 188 6.86 -0.91 6.79
N ASP A 189 5.89 -0.47 5.99
CA ASP A 189 4.45 -0.48 6.24
C ASP A 189 4.12 0.48 7.39
N TRP A 190 4.04 -0.01 8.61
CA TRP A 190 3.86 0.81 9.80
C TRP A 190 4.96 0.51 10.83
N ALA A 191 5.25 1.48 11.67
CA ALA A 191 6.17 1.32 12.78
C ALA A 191 5.38 1.32 14.09
N PRO A 192 5.59 0.34 14.97
CA PRO A 192 5.00 0.33 16.30
C PRO A 192 5.48 1.49 17.17
#